data_cad71fd144fe5e27cfd18a3e14927003
#
_entry.id   cad71fd144fe5e27cfd18a3e14927003
#
_cell.length_a   1.000
_cell.length_b   1.000
_cell.length_c   1.000
_cell.angle_alpha   90.00
_cell.angle_beta   90.00
_cell.angle_gamma   90.00
#
_symmetry.space_group_name_H-M   'P 1'
#
loop_
_entity.id
_entity.type
_entity.pdbx_description
1 polymer ?
#
loop_
_entity_poly.entity_id
_entity_poly.type
_entity_poly.pdbx_seq_one_letter_code
_entity_poly.pdbx_strand_id
1 'polypeptide(L)'
;VDLAGKSFLDIGFGQGLALLLAAEMGAEVSGIDNDAANLKALESTRAVFGVETMPRTLIGSILDKDFLQKIAREGRYDVVHAWGVLHHTGDMQQAVRNAAGLVKEGGTFICALYNRHWSSPVWKVIKRTYLRSPQALRKALIVVFYPVIYSAKRIVTGAHPTQTERGMDFYHDVVDWVGGYPYEYAGAAEVLRWVCRLDFECLRFRAARVPTGCNEFVFRKLRPRPSLSNSKN
;
A
#
# COMPACT_ATOMS: atom_id res chain seq x y z
N VAL A 1 8.83 15.52 0.36
CA VAL A 1 9.89 14.91 -0.49
C VAL A 1 9.79 15.56 -1.83
N ASP A 2 10.86 16.15 -2.31
CA ASP A 2 10.95 16.62 -3.69
C ASP A 2 11.04 15.38 -4.60
N LEU A 3 10.11 15.26 -5.57
CA LEU A 3 10.00 14.14 -6.49
C LEU A 3 10.52 14.46 -7.90
N ALA A 4 10.88 15.71 -8.19
CA ALA A 4 11.35 16.12 -9.51
C ALA A 4 12.56 15.28 -9.96
N GLY A 5 12.46 14.64 -11.12
CA GLY A 5 13.49 13.77 -11.70
C GLY A 5 13.79 12.48 -10.94
N LYS A 6 12.96 12.10 -9.94
CA LYS A 6 13.13 10.84 -9.20
C LYS A 6 12.28 9.73 -9.80
N SER A 7 12.82 8.52 -9.81
CA SER A 7 12.07 7.33 -10.16
C SER A 7 11.15 6.91 -9.01
N PHE A 8 9.85 6.82 -9.29
CA PHE A 8 8.80 6.47 -8.34
C PHE A 8 8.08 5.20 -8.79
N LEU A 9 7.96 4.24 -7.89
CA LEU A 9 7.20 3.01 -8.09
C LEU A 9 6.01 2.97 -7.14
N ASP A 10 4.80 2.81 -7.69
CA ASP A 10 3.58 2.54 -6.92
C ASP A 10 3.22 1.05 -7.01
N ILE A 11 3.18 0.37 -5.87
CA ILE A 11 2.81 -1.04 -5.75
C ILE A 11 1.35 -1.12 -5.35
N GLY A 12 0.52 -1.74 -6.22
CA GLY A 12 -0.93 -1.76 -6.08
C GLY A 12 -1.53 -0.40 -6.41
N PHE A 13 -1.27 0.11 -7.61
CA PHE A 13 -1.64 1.46 -8.00
C PHE A 13 -3.16 1.71 -8.03
N GLY A 14 -4.00 0.65 -8.13
CA GLY A 14 -5.46 0.78 -8.13
C GLY A 14 -5.97 1.79 -9.16
N GLN A 15 -6.61 2.86 -8.71
CA GLN A 15 -7.06 3.96 -9.58
C GLN A 15 -5.93 4.89 -10.04
N GLY A 16 -4.70 4.71 -9.55
CA GLY A 16 -3.53 5.46 -9.99
C GLY A 16 -3.35 6.86 -9.41
N LEU A 17 -4.11 7.21 -8.37
CA LEU A 17 -4.04 8.56 -7.79
C LEU A 17 -2.61 8.93 -7.34
N ALA A 18 -1.91 8.05 -6.63
CA ALA A 18 -0.55 8.31 -6.17
C ALA A 18 0.45 8.43 -7.34
N LEU A 19 0.27 7.60 -8.39
CA LEU A 19 1.07 7.67 -9.62
C LEU A 19 0.92 9.02 -10.31
N LEU A 20 -0.33 9.47 -10.52
CA LEU A 20 -0.61 10.70 -11.24
C LEU A 20 -0.14 11.93 -10.47
N LEU A 21 -0.35 11.96 -9.15
CA LEU A 21 0.17 13.03 -8.29
C LEU A 21 1.71 13.06 -8.28
N ALA A 22 2.38 11.90 -8.24
CA ALA A 22 3.84 11.85 -8.32
C ALA A 22 4.35 12.33 -9.70
N ALA A 23 3.66 11.99 -10.79
CA ALA A 23 3.97 12.49 -12.14
C ALA A 23 3.82 14.01 -12.23
N GLU A 24 2.75 14.57 -11.67
CA GLU A 24 2.50 16.01 -11.60
C GLU A 24 3.60 16.74 -10.79
N MET A 25 4.17 16.07 -9.79
CA MET A 25 5.33 16.55 -9.02
C MET A 25 6.68 16.34 -9.76
N GLY A 26 6.67 15.92 -11.02
CA GLY A 26 7.86 15.75 -11.85
C GLY A 26 8.62 14.44 -11.67
N ALA A 27 8.01 13.40 -11.09
CA ALA A 27 8.63 12.09 -10.97
C ALA A 27 8.53 11.27 -12.27
N GLU A 28 9.50 10.40 -12.51
CA GLU A 28 9.43 9.31 -13.48
C GLU A 28 8.67 8.13 -12.86
N VAL A 29 7.40 7.98 -13.21
CA VAL A 29 6.49 7.07 -12.52
C VAL A 29 6.37 5.71 -13.19
N SER A 30 6.32 4.67 -12.36
CA SER A 30 5.97 3.30 -12.76
C SER A 30 4.97 2.73 -11.77
N GLY A 31 4.05 1.87 -12.22
CA GLY A 31 3.07 1.20 -11.37
C GLY A 31 3.06 -0.30 -11.59
N ILE A 32 2.86 -1.06 -10.52
CA ILE A 32 2.56 -2.50 -10.59
C ILE A 32 1.26 -2.79 -9.87
N ASP A 33 0.44 -3.68 -10.44
CA ASP A 33 -0.79 -4.15 -9.83
C ASP A 33 -1.02 -5.62 -10.22
N ASN A 34 -1.73 -6.39 -9.41
CA ASN A 34 -2.09 -7.77 -9.75
C ASN A 34 -3.42 -7.87 -10.49
N ASP A 35 -4.22 -6.81 -10.51
CA ASP A 35 -5.52 -6.77 -11.19
C ASP A 35 -5.46 -5.90 -12.45
N ALA A 36 -5.58 -6.54 -13.61
CA ALA A 36 -5.62 -5.86 -14.90
C ALA A 36 -6.82 -4.90 -15.06
N ALA A 37 -7.89 -5.07 -14.29
CA ALA A 37 -9.05 -4.16 -14.32
C ALA A 37 -8.67 -2.74 -13.86
N ASN A 38 -7.63 -2.61 -13.02
CA ASN A 38 -7.13 -1.35 -12.52
C ASN A 38 -6.49 -0.47 -13.63
N LEU A 39 -6.11 -1.04 -14.79
CA LEU A 39 -5.67 -0.26 -15.94
C LEU A 39 -6.76 0.68 -16.45
N LYS A 40 -8.01 0.20 -16.52
CA LYS A 40 -9.15 1.03 -16.92
C LYS A 40 -9.46 2.11 -15.89
N ALA A 41 -9.34 1.77 -14.61
CA ALA A 41 -9.55 2.72 -13.53
C ALA A 41 -8.49 3.84 -13.58
N LEU A 42 -7.21 3.49 -13.76
CA LEU A 42 -6.11 4.44 -13.96
C LEU A 42 -6.35 5.34 -15.18
N GLU A 43 -6.78 4.77 -16.32
CA GLU A 43 -7.07 5.55 -17.52
C GLU A 43 -8.18 6.58 -17.29
N SER A 44 -9.26 6.18 -16.61
CA SER A 44 -10.36 7.08 -16.25
C SER A 44 -9.88 8.21 -15.33
N THR A 45 -9.08 7.88 -14.31
CA THR A 45 -8.52 8.87 -13.39
C THR A 45 -7.57 9.83 -14.12
N ARG A 46 -6.69 9.29 -14.99
CA ARG A 46 -5.77 10.07 -15.80
C ARG A 46 -6.49 11.11 -16.67
N ALA A 47 -7.61 10.72 -17.28
CA ALA A 47 -8.42 11.63 -18.10
C ALA A 47 -8.96 12.81 -17.26
N VAL A 48 -9.38 12.56 -16.01
CA VAL A 48 -9.84 13.61 -15.10
C VAL A 48 -8.70 14.55 -14.68
N PHE A 49 -7.48 14.02 -14.48
CA PHE A 49 -6.29 14.82 -14.16
C PHE A 49 -5.70 15.57 -15.37
N GLY A 50 -6.16 15.29 -16.61
CA GLY A 50 -5.61 15.89 -17.81
C GLY A 50 -4.16 15.50 -18.12
N VAL A 51 -3.68 14.37 -17.58
CA VAL A 51 -2.33 13.87 -17.83
C VAL A 51 -2.28 13.19 -19.19
N GLU A 52 -1.52 13.72 -20.14
CA GLU A 52 -1.47 13.21 -21.51
C GLU A 52 -0.81 11.84 -21.64
N THR A 53 0.29 11.63 -20.92
CA THR A 53 1.09 10.41 -21.02
C THR A 53 0.61 9.35 -20.04
N MET A 54 0.40 8.11 -20.53
CA MET A 54 0.08 6.97 -19.66
C MET A 54 1.32 6.57 -18.84
N PRO A 55 1.22 6.50 -17.50
CA PRO A 55 2.30 5.97 -16.69
C PRO A 55 2.68 4.55 -17.12
N ARG A 56 3.95 4.21 -17.00
CA ARG A 56 4.38 2.84 -17.23
C ARG A 56 3.78 1.91 -16.20
N THR A 57 3.03 0.91 -16.65
CA THR A 57 2.36 -0.05 -15.78
C THR A 57 2.69 -1.48 -16.14
N LEU A 58 2.80 -2.34 -15.13
CA LEU A 58 3.02 -3.78 -15.27
C LEU A 58 1.99 -4.52 -14.41
N ILE A 59 1.40 -5.58 -14.98
CA ILE A 59 0.46 -6.44 -14.25
C ILE A 59 1.18 -7.68 -13.76
N GLY A 60 1.17 -7.89 -12.46
CA GLY A 60 1.80 -9.02 -11.81
C GLY A 60 1.86 -8.89 -10.28
N SER A 61 2.18 -9.99 -9.62
CA SER A 61 2.22 -10.06 -8.16
C SER A 61 3.59 -9.67 -7.61
N ILE A 62 3.61 -8.87 -6.55
CA ILE A 62 4.82 -8.56 -5.75
C ILE A 62 5.43 -9.82 -5.09
N LEU A 63 4.70 -10.92 -5.03
CA LEU A 63 5.19 -12.20 -4.52
C LEU A 63 5.78 -13.11 -5.61
N ASP A 64 5.57 -12.79 -6.90
CA ASP A 64 6.11 -13.55 -8.01
C ASP A 64 7.59 -13.21 -8.22
N LYS A 65 8.46 -14.23 -8.09
CA LYS A 65 9.91 -14.05 -8.18
C LYS A 65 10.38 -13.66 -9.58
N ASP A 66 9.80 -14.24 -10.62
CA ASP A 66 10.18 -13.96 -12.00
C ASP A 66 9.74 -12.54 -12.41
N PHE A 67 8.55 -12.15 -11.99
CA PHE A 67 8.06 -10.79 -12.15
C PHE A 67 8.96 -9.76 -11.44
N LEU A 68 9.35 -10.05 -10.20
CA LEU A 68 10.27 -9.18 -9.45
C LEU A 68 11.65 -9.07 -10.10
N GLN A 69 12.21 -10.19 -10.60
CA GLN A 69 13.47 -10.16 -11.31
C GLN A 69 13.38 -9.31 -12.59
N LYS A 70 12.26 -9.37 -13.31
CA LYS A 70 12.02 -8.51 -14.47
C LYS A 70 12.06 -7.04 -14.09
N ILE A 71 11.36 -6.64 -13.02
CA ILE A 71 11.35 -5.25 -12.53
C ILE A 71 12.76 -4.84 -12.07
N ALA A 72 13.44 -5.68 -11.29
CA ALA A 72 14.75 -5.38 -10.74
C ALA A 72 15.87 -5.24 -11.80
N ARG A 73 15.74 -5.92 -12.96
CA ARG A 73 16.65 -5.76 -14.10
C ARG A 73 16.57 -4.37 -14.74
N GLU A 74 15.44 -3.71 -14.65
CA GLU A 74 15.24 -2.37 -15.18
C GLU A 74 15.80 -1.30 -14.24
N GLY A 75 16.14 -1.68 -13.02
CA GLY A 75 16.70 -0.81 -11.98
C GLY A 75 15.92 -0.80 -10.69
N ARG A 76 16.40 -0.02 -9.77
CA ARG A 76 15.71 0.26 -8.49
C ARG A 76 15.19 1.68 -8.51
N TYR A 77 14.30 2.00 -7.58
CA TYR A 77 13.56 3.24 -7.53
C TYR A 77 14.03 4.14 -6.39
N ASP A 78 14.01 5.44 -6.62
CA ASP A 78 14.31 6.44 -5.58
C ASP A 78 13.21 6.45 -4.51
N VAL A 79 11.96 6.22 -4.93
CA VAL A 79 10.82 6.07 -4.04
C VAL A 79 10.01 4.84 -4.41
N VAL A 80 9.75 3.97 -3.45
CA VAL A 80 8.79 2.86 -3.56
C VAL A 80 7.63 3.13 -2.62
N HIS A 81 6.43 3.19 -3.17
CA HIS A 81 5.18 3.44 -2.46
C HIS A 81 4.29 2.20 -2.50
N ALA A 82 3.67 1.84 -1.38
CA ALA A 82 2.75 0.71 -1.26
C ALA A 82 1.70 1.00 -0.20
N TRP A 83 0.62 1.64 -0.60
CA TRP A 83 -0.37 2.15 0.35
C TRP A 83 -1.62 1.28 0.41
N GLY A 84 -1.77 0.52 1.51
CA GLY A 84 -2.97 -0.28 1.72
C GLY A 84 -3.03 -1.59 0.90
N VAL A 85 -1.89 -2.12 0.44
CA VAL A 85 -1.81 -3.23 -0.52
C VAL A 85 -1.11 -4.46 0.02
N LEU A 86 0.08 -4.31 0.62
CA LEU A 86 0.94 -5.45 0.94
C LEU A 86 0.32 -6.43 1.95
N HIS A 87 -0.64 -6.00 2.74
CA HIS A 87 -1.39 -6.82 3.69
C HIS A 87 -2.58 -7.59 3.06
N HIS A 88 -2.72 -7.50 1.74
CA HIS A 88 -3.70 -8.26 0.95
C HIS A 88 -3.04 -9.28 0.01
N THR A 89 -1.76 -9.58 0.20
CA THR A 89 -0.99 -10.44 -0.70
C THR A 89 -1.02 -11.92 -0.32
N GLY A 90 -1.32 -12.24 0.93
CA GLY A 90 -1.28 -13.61 1.47
C GLY A 90 0.06 -13.98 2.11
N ASP A 91 1.11 -13.17 1.89
CA ASP A 91 2.40 -13.21 2.62
C ASP A 91 2.94 -11.78 2.74
N MET A 92 2.32 -11.03 3.68
CA MET A 92 2.65 -9.62 3.91
C MET A 92 4.13 -9.40 4.21
N GLN A 93 4.76 -10.29 4.99
CA GLN A 93 6.16 -10.12 5.37
C GLN A 93 7.07 -10.25 4.15
N GLN A 94 6.82 -11.23 3.27
CA GLN A 94 7.56 -11.40 2.03
C GLN A 94 7.28 -10.24 1.05
N ALA A 95 6.02 -9.79 0.96
CA ALA A 95 5.66 -8.65 0.13
C ALA A 95 6.39 -7.35 0.57
N VAL A 96 6.49 -7.11 1.87
CA VAL A 96 7.28 -5.98 2.43
C VAL A 96 8.76 -6.10 2.09
N ARG A 97 9.36 -7.30 2.22
CA ARG A 97 10.76 -7.55 1.84
C ARG A 97 11.00 -7.29 0.36
N ASN A 98 10.10 -7.78 -0.49
CA ASN A 98 10.20 -7.64 -1.93
C ASN A 98 10.09 -6.16 -2.35
N ALA A 99 9.13 -5.43 -1.79
CA ALA A 99 8.97 -4.00 -2.02
C ALA A 99 10.22 -3.20 -1.57
N ALA A 100 10.74 -3.48 -0.37
CA ALA A 100 11.96 -2.87 0.14
C ALA A 100 13.18 -3.18 -0.74
N GLY A 101 13.25 -4.38 -1.34
CA GLY A 101 14.31 -4.78 -2.27
C GLY A 101 14.37 -3.96 -3.56
N LEU A 102 13.27 -3.31 -3.95
CA LEU A 102 13.20 -2.44 -5.13
C LEU A 102 13.67 -1.00 -4.88
N VAL A 103 13.99 -0.65 -3.64
CA VAL A 103 14.47 0.69 -3.26
C VAL A 103 15.96 0.83 -3.54
N LYS A 104 16.38 1.95 -4.15
CA LYS A 104 17.79 2.34 -4.31
C LYS A 104 18.45 2.61 -2.95
N GLU A 105 19.76 2.52 -2.89
CA GLU A 105 20.56 2.98 -1.74
C GLU A 105 20.33 4.49 -1.51
N GLY A 106 19.95 4.87 -0.29
CA GLY A 106 19.54 6.24 0.05
C GLY A 106 18.11 6.59 -0.37
N GLY A 107 17.40 5.68 -1.05
CA GLY A 107 16.00 5.85 -1.47
C GLY A 107 15.00 5.68 -0.33
N THR A 108 13.73 5.92 -0.62
CA THR A 108 12.65 5.95 0.35
C THR A 108 11.64 4.83 0.10
N PHE A 109 11.24 4.13 1.15
CA PHE A 109 10.11 3.18 1.15
C PHE A 109 8.96 3.76 1.97
N ILE A 110 7.79 3.89 1.36
CA ILE A 110 6.57 4.39 1.99
C ILE A 110 5.53 3.29 1.97
N CYS A 111 5.00 2.91 3.12
CA CYS A 111 3.94 1.90 3.15
C CYS A 111 2.90 2.15 4.25
N ALA A 112 1.67 1.69 3.99
CA ALA A 112 0.59 1.63 4.96
C ALA A 112 0.12 0.19 5.12
N LEU A 113 0.13 -0.32 6.36
CA LEU A 113 -0.16 -1.71 6.68
C LEU A 113 -1.15 -1.82 7.82
N TYR A 114 -2.10 -2.77 7.75
CA TYR A 114 -3.07 -2.98 8.82
C TYR A 114 -2.41 -3.26 10.16
N ASN A 115 -2.87 -2.49 11.15
CA ASN A 115 -2.43 -2.63 12.53
C ASN A 115 -2.99 -3.92 13.17
N ARG A 116 -2.18 -4.56 14.01
CA ARG A 116 -2.62 -5.66 14.87
C ARG A 116 -3.48 -5.11 16.00
N HIS A 117 -4.70 -5.60 16.10
CA HIS A 117 -5.63 -5.33 17.18
C HIS A 117 -6.25 -6.63 17.68
N TRP A 118 -6.74 -6.68 18.91
CA TRP A 118 -7.36 -7.88 19.48
C TRP A 118 -8.54 -8.40 18.63
N SER A 119 -9.28 -7.49 17.96
CA SER A 119 -10.39 -7.85 17.05
C SER A 119 -9.95 -8.32 15.66
N SER A 120 -8.66 -8.22 15.31
CA SER A 120 -8.17 -8.59 13.96
C SER A 120 -8.49 -10.04 13.57
N PRO A 121 -8.39 -11.05 14.45
CA PRO A 121 -8.80 -12.41 14.12
C PRO A 121 -10.29 -12.52 13.76
N VAL A 122 -11.15 -11.77 14.46
CA VAL A 122 -12.60 -11.73 14.19
C VAL A 122 -12.86 -11.15 12.80
N TRP A 123 -12.21 -10.04 12.46
CA TRP A 123 -12.29 -9.44 11.13
C TRP A 123 -11.79 -10.37 10.02
N LYS A 124 -10.74 -11.16 10.29
CA LYS A 124 -10.25 -12.17 9.35
C LYS A 124 -11.32 -13.21 9.03
N VAL A 125 -12.04 -13.66 10.03
CA VAL A 125 -13.15 -14.62 9.85
C VAL A 125 -14.30 -13.97 9.07
N ILE A 126 -14.72 -12.76 9.43
CA ILE A 126 -15.78 -12.02 8.73
C ILE A 126 -15.46 -11.86 7.23
N LYS A 127 -14.26 -11.38 6.92
CA LYS A 127 -13.80 -11.18 5.53
C LYS A 127 -13.77 -12.50 4.74
N ARG A 128 -13.24 -13.56 5.35
CA ARG A 128 -13.22 -14.91 4.74
C ARG A 128 -14.63 -15.44 4.48
N THR A 129 -15.55 -15.26 5.42
CA THR A 129 -16.96 -15.67 5.29
C THR A 129 -17.63 -14.87 4.18
N TYR A 130 -17.45 -13.56 4.16
CA TYR A 130 -18.00 -12.69 3.12
C TYR A 130 -17.60 -13.16 1.71
N LEU A 131 -16.32 -13.46 1.47
CA LEU A 131 -15.86 -13.93 0.16
C LEU A 131 -16.44 -15.27 -0.26
N ARG A 132 -16.69 -16.17 0.70
CA ARG A 132 -17.27 -17.50 0.45
C ARG A 132 -18.78 -17.48 0.35
N SER A 133 -19.41 -16.38 0.70
CA SER A 133 -20.86 -16.24 0.74
C SER A 133 -21.46 -16.00 -0.66
N PRO A 134 -22.65 -16.51 -0.95
CA PRO A 134 -23.39 -16.14 -2.14
C PRO A 134 -23.77 -14.65 -2.13
N GLN A 135 -24.03 -14.09 -3.32
CA GLN A 135 -24.23 -12.66 -3.51
C GLN A 135 -25.33 -12.05 -2.59
N ALA A 136 -26.43 -12.78 -2.37
CA ALA A 136 -27.50 -12.33 -1.49
C ALA A 136 -27.02 -12.13 -0.04
N LEU A 137 -26.22 -13.09 0.46
CA LEU A 137 -25.66 -13.00 1.82
C LEU A 137 -24.59 -11.91 1.92
N ARG A 138 -23.79 -11.69 0.88
CA ARG A 138 -22.84 -10.55 0.83
C ARG A 138 -23.56 -9.23 0.97
N LYS A 139 -24.66 -9.03 0.22
CA LYS A 139 -25.50 -7.83 0.33
C LYS A 139 -26.06 -7.66 1.74
N ALA A 140 -26.59 -8.73 2.35
CA ALA A 140 -27.09 -8.70 3.71
C ALA A 140 -26.01 -8.33 4.73
N LEU A 141 -24.80 -8.89 4.60
CA LEU A 141 -23.67 -8.52 5.46
C LEU A 141 -23.32 -7.03 5.34
N ILE A 142 -23.29 -6.48 4.12
CA ILE A 142 -23.03 -5.04 3.93
C ILE A 142 -24.11 -4.20 4.63
N VAL A 143 -25.39 -4.56 4.48
CA VAL A 143 -26.50 -3.84 5.15
C VAL A 143 -26.35 -3.85 6.67
N VAL A 144 -25.92 -4.97 7.26
CA VAL A 144 -25.68 -5.10 8.70
C VAL A 144 -24.46 -4.30 9.16
N PHE A 145 -23.34 -4.39 8.42
CA PHE A 145 -22.10 -3.74 8.81
C PHE A 145 -22.06 -2.23 8.49
N TYR A 146 -22.83 -1.78 7.51
CA TYR A 146 -22.87 -0.37 7.13
C TYR A 146 -23.13 0.59 8.32
N PRO A 147 -24.23 0.46 9.10
CA PRO A 147 -24.48 1.33 10.23
C PRO A 147 -23.46 1.16 11.36
N VAL A 148 -22.92 -0.05 11.54
CA VAL A 148 -21.90 -0.33 12.56
C VAL A 148 -20.60 0.42 12.24
N ILE A 149 -20.11 0.30 11.00
CA ILE A 149 -18.88 0.97 10.54
C ILE A 149 -19.08 2.47 10.51
N TYR A 150 -20.27 2.94 10.06
CA TYR A 150 -20.63 4.35 10.06
C TYR A 150 -20.53 4.95 11.47
N SER A 151 -21.21 4.32 12.44
CA SER A 151 -21.22 4.78 13.82
C SER A 151 -19.81 4.73 14.45
N ALA A 152 -19.09 3.65 14.23
CA ALA A 152 -17.73 3.49 14.73
C ALA A 152 -16.78 4.58 14.16
N LYS A 153 -16.82 4.83 12.84
CA LYS A 153 -16.04 5.92 12.22
C LYS A 153 -16.41 7.28 12.80
N ARG A 154 -17.71 7.60 12.90
CA ARG A 154 -18.16 8.88 13.44
C ARG A 154 -17.68 9.11 14.87
N ILE A 155 -17.76 8.10 15.73
CA ILE A 155 -17.33 8.18 17.14
C ILE A 155 -15.79 8.39 17.21
N VAL A 156 -15.03 7.63 16.42
CA VAL A 156 -13.56 7.65 16.51
C VAL A 156 -12.96 8.88 15.84
N THR A 157 -13.51 9.32 14.71
CA THR A 157 -12.93 10.43 13.92
C THR A 157 -13.53 11.78 14.23
N GLY A 158 -14.73 11.81 14.82
CA GLY A 158 -15.52 13.05 15.02
C GLY A 158 -16.07 13.65 13.71
N ALA A 159 -15.65 13.14 12.55
CA ALA A 159 -16.04 13.61 11.23
C ALA A 159 -17.22 12.82 10.66
N HIS A 160 -17.91 13.40 9.66
CA HIS A 160 -19.00 12.71 8.96
C HIS A 160 -18.42 11.65 8.03
N PRO A 161 -18.73 10.35 8.18
CA PRO A 161 -18.05 9.28 7.41
C PRO A 161 -18.25 9.33 5.90
N THR A 162 -19.29 10.03 5.42
CA THR A 162 -19.55 10.23 3.98
C THR A 162 -18.78 11.42 3.39
N GLN A 163 -18.16 12.26 4.22
CA GLN A 163 -17.26 13.34 3.78
C GLN A 163 -15.83 12.83 3.84
N THR A 164 -15.44 12.00 2.86
CA THR A 164 -14.12 11.42 2.82
C THR A 164 -13.17 12.33 2.03
N GLU A 165 -12.06 12.71 2.64
CA GLU A 165 -10.99 13.52 2.03
C GLU A 165 -10.33 12.85 0.80
N ARG A 166 -10.67 11.58 0.49
CA ARG A 166 -10.04 10.77 -0.56
C ARG A 166 -10.95 10.52 -1.76
N GLY A 167 -12.13 11.14 -1.86
CA GLY A 167 -13.05 10.94 -2.98
C GLY A 167 -13.67 9.54 -3.10
N MET A 168 -13.41 8.64 -2.13
CA MET A 168 -14.00 7.31 -2.13
C MET A 168 -15.39 7.36 -1.51
N ASP A 169 -16.40 6.83 -2.22
CA ASP A 169 -17.75 6.68 -1.66
C ASP A 169 -17.73 5.76 -0.43
N PHE A 170 -18.43 6.16 0.63
CA PHE A 170 -18.49 5.42 1.89
C PHE A 170 -19.03 3.99 1.74
N TYR A 171 -19.93 3.75 0.79
CA TYR A 171 -20.42 2.39 0.50
C TYR A 171 -19.27 1.48 0.01
N HIS A 172 -18.47 1.97 -0.93
CA HIS A 172 -17.31 1.22 -1.42
C HIS A 172 -16.27 0.99 -0.34
N ASP A 173 -16.05 1.97 0.54
CA ASP A 173 -15.18 1.81 1.71
C ASP A 173 -15.70 0.70 2.67
N VAL A 174 -17.01 0.59 2.88
CA VAL A 174 -17.60 -0.51 3.66
C VAL A 174 -17.43 -1.86 2.96
N VAL A 175 -17.61 -1.91 1.65
CA VAL A 175 -17.40 -3.14 0.86
C VAL A 175 -15.95 -3.61 0.98
N ASP A 176 -14.98 -2.72 0.86
CA ASP A 176 -13.56 -3.02 1.01
C ASP A 176 -13.23 -3.45 2.45
N TRP A 177 -13.84 -2.78 3.43
CA TRP A 177 -13.68 -3.14 4.83
C TRP A 177 -14.19 -4.53 5.16
N VAL A 178 -15.29 -4.97 4.56
CA VAL A 178 -15.89 -6.29 4.80
C VAL A 178 -15.32 -7.35 3.87
N GLY A 179 -14.90 -6.98 2.64
CA GLY A 179 -14.52 -7.89 1.56
C GLY A 179 -13.02 -8.06 1.31
N GLY A 180 -12.18 -7.13 1.78
CA GLY A 180 -10.73 -7.15 1.52
C GLY A 180 -10.02 -8.38 2.11
N TYR A 181 -9.79 -9.40 1.30
CA TYR A 181 -9.08 -10.64 1.65
C TYR A 181 -8.11 -11.02 0.51
N PRO A 182 -6.92 -11.58 0.76
CA PRO A 182 -6.36 -11.93 2.09
C PRO A 182 -6.31 -10.74 3.06
N TYR A 183 -6.47 -11.01 4.37
CA TYR A 183 -6.40 -10.01 5.42
C TYR A 183 -5.29 -10.37 6.39
N GLU A 184 -4.22 -9.59 6.34
CA GLU A 184 -3.06 -9.74 7.19
C GLU A 184 -2.84 -8.45 7.98
N TYR A 185 -2.20 -8.56 9.12
CA TYR A 185 -1.96 -7.44 10.02
C TYR A 185 -0.69 -7.67 10.85
N ALA A 186 0.00 -6.59 11.18
CA ALA A 186 1.19 -6.64 12.02
C ALA A 186 1.21 -5.48 13.01
N GLY A 187 1.85 -5.70 14.16
CA GLY A 187 2.16 -4.61 15.08
C GLY A 187 3.25 -3.71 14.52
N ALA A 188 3.26 -2.43 14.90
CA ALA A 188 4.25 -1.47 14.42
C ALA A 188 5.69 -1.94 14.67
N ALA A 189 5.97 -2.49 15.87
CA ALA A 189 7.29 -3.02 16.22
C ALA A 189 7.72 -4.22 15.35
N GLU A 190 6.78 -5.01 14.83
CA GLU A 190 7.08 -6.12 13.92
C GLU A 190 7.52 -5.58 12.56
N VAL A 191 6.76 -4.63 12.00
CA VAL A 191 7.10 -3.99 10.71
C VAL A 191 8.45 -3.28 10.79
N LEU A 192 8.69 -2.52 11.86
CA LEU A 192 9.98 -1.88 12.09
C LEU A 192 11.13 -2.89 12.09
N ARG A 193 10.98 -4.02 12.82
CA ARG A 193 12.00 -5.08 12.82
C ARG A 193 12.22 -5.70 11.45
N TRP A 194 11.17 -5.91 10.65
CA TRP A 194 11.31 -6.49 9.32
C TRP A 194 12.10 -5.59 8.38
N VAL A 195 11.77 -4.29 8.37
CA VAL A 195 12.35 -3.34 7.42
C VAL A 195 13.74 -2.87 7.88
N CYS A 196 13.93 -2.60 9.19
CA CYS A 196 15.26 -2.18 9.68
C CYS A 196 16.33 -3.28 9.56
N ARG A 197 15.95 -4.58 9.52
CA ARG A 197 16.88 -5.68 9.23
C ARG A 197 17.34 -5.74 7.76
N LEU A 198 16.75 -4.94 6.89
CA LEU A 198 17.10 -4.81 5.47
C LEU A 198 17.87 -3.51 5.21
N ASP A 199 18.61 -3.02 6.21
CA ASP A 199 19.41 -1.79 6.16
C ASP A 199 18.57 -0.53 5.90
N PHE A 200 17.41 -0.43 6.56
CA PHE A 200 16.59 0.78 6.56
C PHE A 200 16.55 1.43 7.94
N GLU A 201 16.42 2.75 7.95
CA GLU A 201 16.02 3.54 9.12
C GLU A 201 14.58 4.03 8.97
N CYS A 202 13.84 4.11 10.06
CA CYS A 202 12.48 4.68 10.05
C CYS A 202 12.58 6.20 10.24
N LEU A 203 12.17 6.96 9.23
CA LEU A 203 12.14 8.42 9.27
C LEU A 203 10.87 8.97 9.91
N ARG A 204 9.74 8.29 9.62
CA ARG A 204 8.43 8.71 10.12
C ARG A 204 7.55 7.49 10.36
N PHE A 205 6.87 7.53 11.49
CA PHE A 205 5.82 6.56 11.84
C PHE A 205 4.57 7.32 12.27
N ARG A 206 3.42 6.85 11.81
CA ARG A 206 2.11 7.31 12.25
C ARG A 206 1.25 6.10 12.58
N ALA A 207 0.81 6.03 13.83
CA ALA A 207 -0.08 4.97 14.28
C ALA A 207 -1.46 5.08 13.63
N ALA A 208 -2.10 3.93 13.43
CA ALA A 208 -3.47 3.86 12.98
C ALA A 208 -4.41 4.68 13.87
N ARG A 209 -5.24 5.54 13.27
CA ARG A 209 -6.23 6.34 14.00
C ARG A 209 -7.40 5.49 14.52
N VAL A 210 -7.69 4.38 13.86
CA VAL A 210 -8.71 3.41 14.25
C VAL A 210 -8.04 2.06 14.55
N PRO A 211 -8.61 1.25 15.45
CA PRO A 211 -7.94 0.02 15.94
C PRO A 211 -7.45 -0.92 14.85
N THR A 212 -8.24 -1.13 13.79
CA THR A 212 -7.94 -2.01 12.65
C THR A 212 -7.55 -1.23 11.38
N GLY A 213 -7.21 0.05 11.53
CA GLY A 213 -6.69 0.87 10.44
C GLY A 213 -5.24 0.58 10.11
N CYS A 214 -4.67 1.35 9.18
CA CYS A 214 -3.27 1.19 8.78
C CYS A 214 -2.33 2.02 9.63
N ASN A 215 -1.24 1.41 10.06
CA ASN A 215 -0.03 2.10 10.46
C ASN A 215 0.70 2.57 9.22
N GLU A 216 1.20 3.81 9.25
CA GLU A 216 1.88 4.46 8.13
C GLU A 216 3.38 4.58 8.46
N PHE A 217 4.22 4.21 7.51
CA PHE A 217 5.67 4.21 7.69
C PHE A 217 6.35 4.89 6.52
N VAL A 218 7.41 5.63 6.83
CA VAL A 218 8.38 6.15 5.87
C VAL A 218 9.76 5.70 6.31
N PHE A 219 10.41 4.92 5.47
CA PHE A 219 11.75 4.40 5.70
C PHE A 219 12.73 4.97 4.68
N ARG A 220 13.99 5.13 5.07
CA ARG A 220 15.12 5.41 4.18
C ARG A 220 16.06 4.22 4.15
N LYS A 221 16.45 3.80 2.97
CA LYS A 221 17.49 2.77 2.82
C LYS A 221 18.85 3.37 3.11
N LEU A 222 19.60 2.74 3.99
CA LEU A 222 20.94 3.17 4.35
C LEU A 222 21.90 2.91 3.19
N ARG A 223 22.87 3.81 3.00
CA ARG A 223 23.96 3.57 2.07
C ARG A 223 24.97 2.63 2.72
N PRO A 224 25.59 1.70 1.97
CA PRO A 224 26.70 0.93 2.51
C PRO A 224 27.78 1.87 3.07
N ARG A 225 28.26 1.58 4.27
CA ARG A 225 29.43 2.33 4.78
C ARG A 225 30.58 2.11 3.83
N PRO A 226 31.34 3.17 3.44
CA PRO A 226 32.58 2.98 2.69
C PRO A 226 33.44 1.99 3.48
N SER A 227 33.90 0.94 2.82
CA SER A 227 34.91 0.05 3.40
C SER A 227 36.10 0.93 3.78
N LEU A 228 36.45 0.99 5.06
CA LEU A 228 37.74 1.54 5.47
C LEU A 228 38.79 0.69 4.77
N SER A 229 39.32 1.18 3.66
CA SER A 229 40.50 0.58 3.03
C SER A 229 41.58 0.61 4.09
N ASN A 230 42.00 -0.56 4.57
CA ASN A 230 43.21 -0.71 5.36
C ASN A 230 44.38 -0.12 4.55
N SER A 231 44.67 1.14 4.76
CA SER A 231 45.96 1.69 4.41
C SER A 231 46.98 1.09 5.38
N LYS A 232 47.43 -0.11 5.09
CA LYS A 232 48.68 -0.63 5.62
C LYS A 232 49.79 -0.14 4.69
N ASN A 233 50.41 0.93 5.08
CA ASN A 233 51.81 1.19 4.73
C ASN A 233 52.71 0.40 5.65
#